data_372ef9df9edf900f1b31d0840e899fca
#
_entry.id   372ef9df9edf900f1b31d0840e899fca
#
_cell.length_a   1.000
_cell.length_b   1.000
_cell.length_c   1.000
_cell.angle_alpha   90.00
_cell.angle_beta   90.00
_cell.angle_gamma   90.00
#
_symmetry.space_group_name_H-M   'P 1'
#
loop_
_entity.id
_entity.type
_entity.pdbx_description
1 polymer ?
#
loop_
_entity_poly.entity_id
_entity_poly.type
_entity_poly.pdbx_seq_one_letter_code
_entity_poly.pdbx_strand_id
1 'polypeptide(L)'
;MATAGFAAFVNLYSPQALLPELAREFHVGPGEISALMTAGTAAIALSAPFTGALADVAGRKRLITAAMFAVVVPMLIMTFAGSVAQLTFWRFVQGLLLPPIFAVTVAYIGDEWPPADVTRVAGLYISGSAIGGFSGRFVPGLLTDVIGWRAAFQVVALLTLVAAIIVAAMLPRERNFTRSGGLMTSLTQMMRHLRNRQLVATYAIGFGVLFNFVATFTYVNFHLAAPPYRFSPTLLGALFLTYLVSSPIVPWVGRAVALFGRRRFVLGVVALWVVGALLLLAPPIALIIAGLTLCAVCGMACQAVSTGYVVLSAKEGRSSAVGLYVSIYYVGGSAGAFITGFAWTAAGWAGCVAVIVLVQVIIAAIVAATWD
;
A
#
# COMPACT_ATOMS: atom_id res chain seq x y z
N MET A 1 -18.94 -2.52 -1.87
CA MET A 1 -17.67 -2.74 -1.16
C MET A 1 -16.49 -2.89 -2.10
N ALA A 2 -16.50 -3.80 -3.08
CA ALA A 2 -15.42 -3.93 -4.06
C ALA A 2 -15.06 -2.60 -4.75
N THR A 3 -16.07 -1.80 -5.14
CA THR A 3 -15.92 -0.49 -5.78
C THR A 3 -15.17 0.53 -4.89
N ALA A 4 -15.41 0.52 -3.58
CA ALA A 4 -14.69 1.40 -2.65
C ALA A 4 -13.22 0.97 -2.51
N GLY A 5 -12.97 -0.34 -2.39
CA GLY A 5 -11.61 -0.89 -2.40
C GLY A 5 -10.87 -0.56 -3.71
N PHE A 6 -11.52 -0.77 -4.85
CA PHE A 6 -10.98 -0.40 -6.16
C PHE A 6 -10.58 1.08 -6.22
N ALA A 7 -11.51 1.98 -5.86
CA ALA A 7 -11.27 3.43 -5.91
C ALA A 7 -10.11 3.88 -5.00
N ALA A 8 -10.02 3.34 -3.78
CA ALA A 8 -8.93 3.67 -2.87
C ALA A 8 -7.56 3.30 -3.46
N PHE A 9 -7.44 2.08 -3.98
CA PHE A 9 -6.15 1.56 -4.41
C PHE A 9 -5.76 1.99 -5.84
N VAL A 10 -6.72 2.26 -6.73
CA VAL A 10 -6.43 2.89 -8.02
C VAL A 10 -5.82 4.27 -7.82
N ASN A 11 -6.35 5.06 -6.88
CA ASN A 11 -5.81 6.38 -6.55
C ASN A 11 -4.44 6.29 -5.85
N LEU A 12 -4.29 5.38 -4.89
CA LEU A 12 -3.04 5.23 -4.15
C LEU A 12 -1.85 4.97 -5.06
N TYR A 13 -2.02 4.14 -6.07
CA TYR A 13 -0.91 3.67 -6.88
C TYR A 13 -0.82 4.28 -8.28
N SER A 14 -1.73 5.18 -8.66
CA SER A 14 -1.78 5.78 -10.00
C SER A 14 -0.48 6.42 -10.51
N PRO A 15 0.40 7.06 -9.69
CA PRO A 15 1.63 7.64 -10.23
C PRO A 15 2.78 6.65 -10.33
N GLN A 16 2.70 5.46 -9.70
CA GLN A 16 3.88 4.61 -9.48
C GLN A 16 4.53 4.12 -10.78
N ALA A 17 3.74 3.71 -11.77
CA ALA A 17 4.26 3.30 -13.09
C ALA A 17 4.69 4.48 -13.96
N LEU A 18 4.20 5.68 -13.66
CA LEU A 18 4.47 6.91 -14.41
C LEU A 18 5.66 7.71 -13.90
N LEU A 19 6.25 7.33 -12.76
CA LEU A 19 7.35 8.08 -12.16
C LEU A 19 8.51 8.34 -13.12
N PRO A 20 8.97 7.39 -13.97
CA PRO A 20 10.02 7.66 -14.93
C PRO A 20 9.61 8.69 -16.00
N GLU A 21 8.35 8.69 -16.44
CA GLU A 21 7.80 9.68 -17.38
C GLU A 21 7.74 11.06 -16.76
N LEU A 22 7.18 11.15 -15.55
CA LEU A 22 7.12 12.41 -14.79
C LEU A 22 8.51 12.97 -14.50
N ALA A 23 9.49 12.12 -14.16
CA ALA A 23 10.87 12.54 -13.94
C ALA A 23 11.48 13.16 -15.20
N ARG A 24 11.21 12.58 -16.38
CA ARG A 24 11.65 13.13 -17.67
C ARG A 24 10.99 14.47 -17.98
N GLU A 25 9.67 14.60 -17.79
CA GLU A 25 8.94 15.82 -18.08
C GLU A 25 9.34 16.99 -17.19
N PHE A 26 9.52 16.73 -15.90
CA PHE A 26 9.91 17.77 -14.95
C PHE A 26 11.45 17.95 -14.82
N HIS A 27 12.23 17.20 -15.59
CA HIS A 27 13.71 17.24 -15.60
C HIS A 27 14.34 17.03 -14.21
N VAL A 28 13.79 16.07 -13.43
CA VAL A 28 14.23 15.75 -12.07
C VAL A 28 14.72 14.31 -11.96
N GLY A 29 15.51 14.05 -10.91
CA GLY A 29 16.01 12.70 -10.64
C GLY A 29 14.97 11.77 -10.02
N PRO A 30 15.23 10.42 -10.05
CA PRO A 30 14.36 9.41 -9.45
C PRO A 30 14.07 9.65 -7.97
N GLY A 31 15.04 10.10 -7.19
CA GLY A 31 14.86 10.41 -5.76
C GLY A 31 13.87 11.55 -5.54
N GLU A 32 13.93 12.60 -6.34
CA GLU A 32 13.06 13.76 -6.21
C GLU A 32 11.61 13.42 -6.61
N ILE A 33 11.39 12.79 -7.76
CA ILE A 33 10.02 12.43 -8.18
C ILE A 33 9.39 11.36 -7.29
N SER A 34 10.19 10.52 -6.61
CA SER A 34 9.70 9.54 -5.63
C SER A 34 9.05 10.21 -4.41
N ALA A 35 9.22 11.53 -4.22
CA ALA A 35 8.49 12.32 -3.24
C ALA A 35 6.96 12.17 -3.40
N LEU A 36 6.46 11.88 -4.59
CA LEU A 36 5.04 11.60 -4.82
C LEU A 36 4.57 10.35 -4.04
N MET A 37 5.39 9.30 -4.01
CA MET A 37 5.07 8.08 -3.25
C MET A 37 5.26 8.32 -1.75
N THR A 38 6.34 8.99 -1.37
CA THR A 38 6.63 9.39 0.01
C THR A 38 5.49 10.22 0.59
N ALA A 39 5.05 11.27 -0.09
CA ALA A 39 4.00 12.18 0.36
C ALA A 39 2.64 11.45 0.51
N GLY A 40 2.27 10.64 -0.48
CA GLY A 40 1.02 9.89 -0.43
C GLY A 40 0.96 8.91 0.74
N THR A 41 2.01 8.13 0.96
CA THR A 41 2.07 7.15 2.05
C THR A 41 2.26 7.80 3.42
N ALA A 42 3.02 8.90 3.52
CA ALA A 42 3.16 9.68 4.75
C ALA A 42 1.81 10.29 5.18
N ALA A 43 1.04 10.83 4.23
CA ALA A 43 -0.28 11.38 4.50
C ALA A 43 -1.25 10.31 5.00
N ILE A 44 -1.22 9.10 4.42
CA ILE A 44 -2.00 7.96 4.91
C ILE A 44 -1.59 7.61 6.35
N ALA A 45 -0.29 7.49 6.62
CA ALA A 45 0.23 7.18 7.96
C ALA A 45 -0.25 8.19 9.00
N LEU A 46 -0.27 9.48 8.63
CA LEU A 46 -0.71 10.57 9.49
C LEU A 46 -2.22 10.55 9.74
N SER A 47 -3.03 10.30 8.71
CA SER A 47 -4.50 10.40 8.82
C SER A 47 -5.18 9.12 9.34
N ALA A 48 -4.56 7.95 9.14
CA ALA A 48 -5.14 6.66 9.51
C ALA A 48 -5.57 6.55 11.00
N PRO A 49 -4.80 7.03 12.00
CA PRO A 49 -5.20 6.95 13.41
C PRO A 49 -6.46 7.72 13.75
N PHE A 50 -6.76 8.79 13.00
CA PHE A 50 -7.88 9.70 13.25
C PHE A 50 -9.16 9.28 12.52
N THR A 51 -9.04 8.38 11.57
CA THR A 51 -10.13 8.00 10.65
C THR A 51 -11.31 7.36 11.39
N GLY A 52 -11.04 6.53 12.40
CA GLY A 52 -12.07 5.92 13.23
C GLY A 52 -12.89 6.96 14.01
N ALA A 53 -12.22 7.88 14.69
CA ALA A 53 -12.88 8.95 15.43
C ALA A 53 -13.70 9.87 14.50
N LEU A 54 -13.19 10.15 13.31
CA LEU A 54 -13.92 10.92 12.31
C LEU A 54 -15.18 10.19 11.83
N ALA A 55 -15.08 8.86 11.66
CA ALA A 55 -16.22 8.01 11.30
C ALA A 55 -17.29 7.99 12.41
N ASP A 56 -16.87 8.05 13.67
CA ASP A 56 -17.77 8.07 14.83
C ASP A 56 -18.58 9.38 14.91
N VAL A 57 -18.04 10.48 14.41
CA VAL A 57 -18.74 11.78 14.37
C VAL A 57 -19.61 11.94 13.13
N ALA A 58 -19.04 11.66 11.95
CA ALA A 58 -19.68 11.92 10.65
C ALA A 58 -20.67 10.83 10.22
N GLY A 59 -20.53 9.61 10.77
CA GLY A 59 -21.16 8.40 10.28
C GLY A 59 -20.33 7.76 9.15
N ARG A 60 -20.35 6.43 9.09
CA ARG A 60 -19.46 5.67 8.20
C ARG A 60 -19.79 5.87 6.73
N LYS A 61 -21.05 5.73 6.31
CA LYS A 61 -21.47 5.95 4.93
C LYS A 61 -21.11 7.35 4.46
N ARG A 62 -21.44 8.37 5.27
CA ARG A 62 -21.18 9.78 4.92
C ARG A 62 -19.68 10.03 4.73
N LEU A 63 -18.86 9.50 5.64
CA LEU A 63 -17.42 9.70 5.58
C LEU A 63 -16.80 8.99 4.36
N ILE A 64 -17.18 7.73 4.10
CA ILE A 64 -16.70 6.99 2.91
C ILE A 64 -17.05 7.75 1.64
N THR A 65 -18.33 8.14 1.47
CA THR A 65 -18.78 8.80 0.26
C THR A 65 -18.17 10.19 0.08
N ALA A 66 -18.11 10.98 1.15
CA ALA A 66 -17.48 12.32 1.12
C ALA A 66 -15.99 12.22 0.73
N ALA A 67 -15.25 11.27 1.32
CA ALA A 67 -13.85 11.06 1.01
C ALA A 67 -13.66 10.60 -0.46
N MET A 68 -14.55 9.74 -0.98
CA MET A 68 -14.49 9.30 -2.38
C MET A 68 -14.73 10.44 -3.38
N PHE A 69 -15.64 11.36 -3.09
CA PHE A 69 -15.81 12.58 -3.90
C PHE A 69 -14.63 13.53 -3.71
N ALA A 70 -14.17 13.73 -2.49
CA ALA A 70 -13.07 14.64 -2.19
C ALA A 70 -11.76 14.22 -2.85
N VAL A 71 -11.45 12.91 -2.96
CA VAL A 71 -10.21 12.42 -3.57
C VAL A 71 -10.11 12.70 -5.07
N VAL A 72 -11.24 12.95 -5.74
CA VAL A 72 -11.29 13.33 -7.16
C VAL A 72 -10.64 14.71 -7.38
N VAL A 73 -10.81 15.63 -6.42
CA VAL A 73 -10.33 17.01 -6.54
C VAL A 73 -8.80 17.09 -6.66
N PRO A 74 -7.99 16.57 -5.71
CA PRO A 74 -6.54 16.60 -5.87
C PRO A 74 -6.06 15.83 -7.09
N MET A 75 -6.75 14.74 -7.50
CA MET A 75 -6.42 14.01 -8.72
C MET A 75 -6.57 14.87 -9.97
N LEU A 76 -7.65 15.64 -10.07
CA LEU A 76 -7.87 16.58 -11.19
C LEU A 76 -6.87 17.74 -11.14
N ILE A 77 -6.60 18.31 -9.96
CA ILE A 77 -5.69 19.45 -9.84
C ILE A 77 -4.26 19.04 -10.23
N MET A 78 -3.83 17.82 -9.92
CA MET A 78 -2.52 17.32 -10.34
C MET A 78 -2.33 17.36 -11.86
N THR A 79 -3.39 17.28 -12.65
CA THR A 79 -3.27 17.35 -14.12
C THR A 79 -2.85 18.73 -14.64
N PHE A 80 -2.99 19.77 -13.83
CA PHE A 80 -2.56 21.15 -14.12
C PHE A 80 -1.23 21.51 -13.46
N ALA A 81 -0.59 20.58 -12.77
CA ALA A 81 0.64 20.86 -12.07
C ALA A 81 1.79 21.23 -13.04
N GLY A 82 2.47 22.33 -12.74
CA GLY A 82 3.64 22.82 -13.46
C GLY A 82 4.96 22.51 -12.74
N SER A 83 4.94 21.83 -11.58
CA SER A 83 6.13 21.47 -10.83
C SER A 83 5.94 20.21 -9.99
N VAL A 84 7.06 19.54 -9.68
CA VAL A 84 7.07 18.36 -8.77
C VAL A 84 6.55 18.73 -7.39
N ALA A 85 6.85 19.93 -6.90
CA ALA A 85 6.35 20.40 -5.60
C ALA A 85 4.82 20.46 -5.56
N GLN A 86 4.17 20.96 -6.63
CA GLN A 86 2.71 20.98 -6.74
C GLN A 86 2.13 19.56 -6.80
N LEU A 87 2.72 18.68 -7.60
CA LEU A 87 2.33 17.27 -7.65
C LEU A 87 2.42 16.62 -6.27
N THR A 88 3.54 16.81 -5.58
CA THR A 88 3.81 16.23 -4.26
C THR A 88 2.83 16.76 -3.21
N PHE A 89 2.53 18.06 -3.23
CA PHE A 89 1.54 18.67 -2.33
C PHE A 89 0.15 18.07 -2.52
N TRP A 90 -0.34 18.03 -3.76
CA TRP A 90 -1.66 17.47 -4.04
C TRP A 90 -1.71 15.97 -3.82
N ARG A 91 -0.60 15.29 -4.00
CA ARG A 91 -0.45 13.88 -3.64
C ARG A 91 -0.55 13.66 -2.14
N PHE A 92 0.03 14.56 -1.33
CA PHE A 92 -0.13 14.54 0.12
C PHE A 92 -1.61 14.76 0.52
N VAL A 93 -2.27 15.76 -0.05
CA VAL A 93 -3.71 16.01 0.19
C VAL A 93 -4.54 14.79 -0.18
N GLN A 94 -4.27 14.16 -1.32
CA GLN A 94 -4.94 12.93 -1.75
C GLN A 94 -4.73 11.79 -0.74
N GLY A 95 -3.51 11.63 -0.23
CA GLY A 95 -3.17 10.60 0.75
C GLY A 95 -3.95 10.75 2.08
N LEU A 96 -4.22 11.97 2.53
CA LEU A 96 -5.04 12.23 3.72
C LEU A 96 -6.49 11.73 3.57
N LEU A 97 -7.00 11.68 2.35
CA LEU A 97 -8.38 11.31 2.04
C LEU A 97 -8.58 9.80 1.81
N LEU A 98 -7.50 9.02 1.67
CA LEU A 98 -7.60 7.59 1.37
C LEU A 98 -8.00 6.71 2.56
N PRO A 99 -7.47 6.88 3.79
CA PRO A 99 -7.85 6.04 4.93
C PRO A 99 -9.34 6.02 5.25
N PRO A 100 -10.09 7.15 5.17
CA PRO A 100 -11.54 7.12 5.27
C PRO A 100 -12.21 6.16 4.29
N ILE A 101 -11.66 5.98 3.09
CA ILE A 101 -12.25 5.08 2.09
C ILE A 101 -11.94 3.63 2.45
N PHE A 102 -10.67 3.26 2.72
CA PHE A 102 -10.33 1.86 2.91
C PHE A 102 -10.54 1.37 4.36
N ALA A 103 -10.17 2.13 5.40
CA ALA A 103 -10.26 1.67 6.77
C ALA A 103 -11.72 1.67 7.27
N VAL A 104 -12.48 2.73 6.95
CA VAL A 104 -13.90 2.80 7.37
C VAL A 104 -14.75 1.80 6.61
N THR A 105 -14.44 1.49 5.35
CA THR A 105 -15.16 0.45 4.60
C THR A 105 -15.00 -0.94 5.25
N VAL A 106 -13.79 -1.28 5.72
CA VAL A 106 -13.56 -2.55 6.43
C VAL A 106 -14.35 -2.59 7.75
N ALA A 107 -14.33 -1.49 8.52
CA ALA A 107 -15.10 -1.39 9.74
C ALA A 107 -16.62 -1.47 9.47
N TYR A 108 -17.11 -0.79 8.44
CA TYR A 108 -18.50 -0.85 8.00
C TYR A 108 -18.95 -2.26 7.64
N ILE A 109 -18.09 -3.06 6.96
CA ILE A 109 -18.37 -4.47 6.65
C ILE A 109 -18.57 -5.27 7.94
N GLY A 110 -17.69 -5.07 8.92
CA GLY A 110 -17.76 -5.81 10.19
C GLY A 110 -19.01 -5.51 11.01
N ASP A 111 -19.54 -4.29 10.93
CA ASP A 111 -20.68 -3.86 11.75
C ASP A 111 -22.05 -4.12 11.10
N GLU A 112 -22.14 -4.02 9.75
CA GLU A 112 -23.42 -4.00 9.07
C GLU A 112 -23.82 -5.35 8.48
N TRP A 113 -22.88 -6.29 8.28
CA TRP A 113 -23.20 -7.61 7.77
C TRP A 113 -23.32 -8.68 8.87
N PRO A 114 -24.26 -9.63 8.73
CA PRO A 114 -24.31 -10.78 9.61
C PRO A 114 -22.98 -11.54 9.63
N PRO A 115 -22.55 -12.10 10.78
CA PRO A 115 -21.27 -12.81 10.90
C PRO A 115 -21.03 -13.86 9.81
N ALA A 116 -22.07 -14.53 9.32
CA ALA A 116 -21.99 -15.51 8.24
C ALA A 116 -21.56 -14.89 6.89
N ASP A 117 -21.90 -13.63 6.63
CA ASP A 117 -21.63 -12.94 5.35
C ASP A 117 -20.37 -12.05 5.38
N VAL A 118 -19.89 -11.68 6.57
CA VAL A 118 -18.73 -10.78 6.73
C VAL A 118 -17.53 -11.25 5.92
N THR A 119 -17.19 -12.55 5.99
CA THR A 119 -16.05 -13.13 5.27
C THR A 119 -16.21 -13.00 3.75
N ARG A 120 -17.40 -13.24 3.23
CA ARG A 120 -17.72 -13.13 1.79
C ARG A 120 -17.60 -11.68 1.33
N VAL A 121 -18.18 -10.74 2.08
CA VAL A 121 -18.18 -9.32 1.72
C VAL A 121 -16.78 -8.71 1.85
N ALA A 122 -16.02 -9.09 2.88
CA ALA A 122 -14.61 -8.72 3.02
C ALA A 122 -13.77 -9.27 1.86
N GLY A 123 -14.05 -10.50 1.41
CA GLY A 123 -13.42 -11.09 0.23
C GLY A 123 -13.67 -10.27 -1.04
N LEU A 124 -14.90 -9.81 -1.26
CA LEU A 124 -15.23 -8.91 -2.38
C LEU A 124 -14.50 -7.57 -2.29
N TYR A 125 -14.40 -6.99 -1.09
CA TYR A 125 -13.62 -5.77 -0.86
C TYR A 125 -12.15 -5.97 -1.19
N ILE A 126 -11.53 -7.06 -0.70
CA ILE A 126 -10.11 -7.38 -0.96
C ILE A 126 -9.88 -7.59 -2.46
N SER A 127 -10.77 -8.30 -3.15
CA SER A 127 -10.68 -8.49 -4.61
C SER A 127 -10.76 -7.16 -5.36
N GLY A 128 -11.69 -6.28 -4.97
CA GLY A 128 -11.78 -4.92 -5.51
C GLY A 128 -10.50 -4.12 -5.27
N SER A 129 -9.92 -4.22 -4.08
CA SER A 129 -8.66 -3.56 -3.72
C SER A 129 -7.48 -4.07 -4.54
N ALA A 130 -7.39 -5.38 -4.76
CA ALA A 130 -6.34 -5.99 -5.59
C ALA A 130 -6.44 -5.56 -7.06
N ILE A 131 -7.66 -5.58 -7.62
CA ILE A 131 -7.93 -5.09 -8.98
C ILE A 131 -7.61 -3.60 -9.06
N GLY A 132 -8.03 -2.79 -8.07
CA GLY A 132 -7.73 -1.36 -7.99
C GLY A 132 -6.22 -1.10 -7.93
N GLY A 133 -5.49 -1.87 -7.14
CA GLY A 133 -4.04 -1.78 -7.02
C GLY A 133 -3.29 -2.07 -8.32
N PHE A 134 -3.71 -3.09 -9.07
CA PHE A 134 -3.17 -3.39 -10.40
C PHE A 134 -3.60 -2.34 -11.42
N SER A 135 -4.90 -2.06 -11.52
CA SER A 135 -5.45 -1.11 -12.50
C SER A 135 -4.90 0.30 -12.29
N GLY A 136 -4.64 0.71 -11.04
CA GLY A 136 -4.05 2.00 -10.72
C GLY A 136 -2.66 2.21 -11.29
N ARG A 137 -1.96 1.15 -11.64
CA ARG A 137 -0.63 1.21 -12.27
C ARG A 137 -0.70 0.93 -13.79
N PHE A 138 -1.48 -0.08 -14.16
CA PHE A 138 -1.58 -0.50 -15.56
C PHE A 138 -2.38 0.48 -16.43
N VAL A 139 -3.56 0.92 -15.96
CA VAL A 139 -4.43 1.81 -16.75
C VAL A 139 -3.78 3.18 -16.99
N PRO A 140 -3.23 3.90 -15.97
CA PRO A 140 -2.50 5.12 -16.24
C PRO A 140 -1.28 4.92 -17.12
N GLY A 141 -0.54 3.79 -16.97
CA GLY A 141 0.58 3.45 -17.85
C GLY A 141 0.15 3.33 -19.31
N LEU A 142 -0.90 2.54 -19.57
CA LEU A 142 -1.47 2.34 -20.91
C LEU A 142 -1.95 3.66 -21.52
N LEU A 143 -2.69 4.44 -20.76
CA LEU A 143 -3.24 5.71 -21.25
C LEU A 143 -2.13 6.75 -21.48
N THR A 144 -1.06 6.74 -20.70
CA THR A 144 0.05 7.67 -20.86
C THR A 144 0.75 7.49 -22.19
N ASP A 145 0.93 6.25 -22.65
CA ASP A 145 1.54 5.97 -23.97
C ASP A 145 0.68 6.48 -25.15
N VAL A 146 -0.64 6.66 -24.97
CA VAL A 146 -1.58 7.04 -26.03
C VAL A 146 -1.98 8.52 -25.97
N ILE A 147 -2.31 9.01 -24.78
CA ILE A 147 -2.92 10.34 -24.58
C ILE A 147 -2.17 11.21 -23.57
N GLY A 148 -1.04 10.74 -23.05
CA GLY A 148 -0.22 11.43 -22.05
C GLY A 148 -0.75 11.31 -20.63
N TRP A 149 0.14 11.54 -19.65
CA TRP A 149 -0.12 11.31 -18.21
C TRP A 149 -1.22 12.22 -17.63
N ARG A 150 -1.33 13.46 -18.14
CA ARG A 150 -2.38 14.41 -17.70
C ARG A 150 -3.78 13.86 -17.98
N ALA A 151 -4.00 13.42 -19.22
CA ALA A 151 -5.26 12.81 -19.63
C ALA A 151 -5.49 11.45 -18.93
N ALA A 152 -4.43 10.67 -18.70
CA ALA A 152 -4.50 9.43 -17.91
C ALA A 152 -5.01 9.69 -16.50
N PHE A 153 -4.53 10.73 -15.81
CA PHE A 153 -5.00 11.11 -14.48
C PHE A 153 -6.45 11.64 -14.50
N GLN A 154 -6.87 12.34 -15.56
CA GLN A 154 -8.27 12.73 -15.74
C GLN A 154 -9.19 11.52 -15.86
N VAL A 155 -8.78 10.49 -16.61
CA VAL A 155 -9.53 9.23 -16.70
C VAL A 155 -9.61 8.52 -15.34
N VAL A 156 -8.51 8.48 -14.57
CA VAL A 156 -8.55 7.91 -13.21
C VAL A 156 -9.47 8.71 -12.30
N ALA A 157 -9.47 10.04 -12.40
CA ALA A 157 -10.40 10.90 -11.66
C ALA A 157 -11.86 10.61 -12.04
N LEU A 158 -12.15 10.45 -13.33
CA LEU A 158 -13.49 10.08 -13.83
C LEU A 158 -13.92 8.70 -13.33
N LEU A 159 -13.04 7.69 -13.40
CA LEU A 159 -13.32 6.36 -12.85
C LEU A 159 -13.60 6.42 -11.34
N THR A 160 -12.86 7.25 -10.61
CA THR A 160 -13.06 7.48 -9.18
C THR A 160 -14.40 8.16 -8.91
N LEU A 161 -14.77 9.15 -9.71
CA LEU A 161 -16.06 9.83 -9.62
C LEU A 161 -17.22 8.87 -9.85
N VAL A 162 -17.14 8.05 -10.90
CA VAL A 162 -18.15 7.02 -11.18
C VAL A 162 -18.25 6.04 -10.02
N ALA A 163 -17.13 5.58 -9.49
CA ALA A 163 -17.09 4.71 -8.31
C ALA A 163 -17.72 5.40 -7.08
N ALA A 164 -17.46 6.69 -6.87
CA ALA A 164 -18.05 7.47 -5.78
C ALA A 164 -19.59 7.57 -5.92
N ILE A 165 -20.11 7.81 -7.12
CA ILE A 165 -21.54 7.85 -7.40
C ILE A 165 -22.18 6.48 -7.13
N ILE A 166 -21.56 5.39 -7.60
CA ILE A 166 -22.05 4.03 -7.37
C ILE A 166 -22.12 3.73 -5.88
N VAL A 167 -21.05 4.05 -5.12
CA VAL A 167 -21.01 3.81 -3.68
C VAL A 167 -22.03 4.70 -2.94
N ALA A 168 -22.15 5.97 -3.31
CA ALA A 168 -23.14 6.87 -2.70
C ALA A 168 -24.57 6.38 -2.89
N ALA A 169 -24.90 5.87 -4.08
CA ALA A 169 -26.23 5.36 -4.42
C ALA A 169 -26.52 3.99 -3.79
N MET A 170 -25.56 3.07 -3.81
CA MET A 170 -25.78 1.67 -3.45
C MET A 170 -25.43 1.33 -2.00
N LEU A 171 -24.58 2.12 -1.32
CA LEU A 171 -24.19 1.84 0.06
C LEU A 171 -25.38 2.16 0.98
N PRO A 172 -25.94 1.19 1.75
CA PRO A 172 -26.99 1.44 2.71
C PRO A 172 -26.55 2.42 3.80
N ARG A 173 -27.48 3.04 4.49
CA ARG A 173 -27.17 3.76 5.72
C ARG A 173 -26.85 2.75 6.83
N GLU A 174 -25.88 3.11 7.66
CA GLU A 174 -25.54 2.32 8.84
C GLU A 174 -26.73 2.14 9.78
N ARG A 175 -26.93 0.89 10.27
CA ARG A 175 -28.00 0.52 11.21
C ARG A 175 -27.46 0.05 12.55
N ASN A 176 -26.30 -0.60 12.55
CA ASN A 176 -25.69 -1.22 13.72
C ASN A 176 -24.49 -0.43 14.26
N PHE A 177 -24.40 0.83 13.89
CA PHE A 177 -23.27 1.68 14.25
C PHE A 177 -23.26 1.97 15.76
N THR A 178 -22.18 1.53 16.43
CA THR A 178 -21.87 1.90 17.82
C THR A 178 -20.68 2.84 17.84
N ARG A 179 -20.82 3.97 18.51
CA ARG A 179 -19.70 4.92 18.68
C ARG A 179 -18.61 4.25 19.51
N SER A 180 -17.38 4.33 19.05
CA SER A 180 -16.21 3.89 19.81
C SER A 180 -15.90 4.87 20.95
N GLY A 181 -15.00 4.48 21.87
CA GLY A 181 -14.70 5.22 23.11
C GLY A 181 -14.01 6.59 22.93
N GLY A 182 -14.05 7.18 21.73
CA GLY A 182 -13.47 8.49 21.43
C GLY A 182 -11.98 8.47 21.10
N LEU A 183 -11.51 9.56 20.49
CA LEU A 183 -10.14 9.71 20.00
C LEU A 183 -9.09 9.56 21.12
N MET A 184 -9.32 10.19 22.27
CA MET A 184 -8.37 10.18 23.38
C MET A 184 -8.16 8.76 23.93
N THR A 185 -9.22 7.98 24.05
CA THR A 185 -9.16 6.57 24.47
C THR A 185 -8.33 5.74 23.47
N SER A 186 -8.58 5.92 22.17
CA SER A 186 -7.84 5.23 21.12
C SER A 186 -6.35 5.60 21.13
N LEU A 187 -6.00 6.88 21.27
CA LEU A 187 -4.61 7.34 21.36
C LEU A 187 -3.92 6.79 22.62
N THR A 188 -4.60 6.78 23.76
CA THR A 188 -4.05 6.22 25.01
C THR A 188 -3.79 4.71 24.86
N GLN A 189 -4.70 3.98 24.22
CA GLN A 189 -4.49 2.56 23.91
C GLN A 189 -3.32 2.35 22.96
N MET A 190 -3.18 3.17 21.91
CA MET A 190 -2.03 3.12 20.99
C MET A 190 -0.70 3.30 21.73
N MET A 191 -0.62 4.28 22.67
CA MET A 191 0.57 4.48 23.49
C MET A 191 0.88 3.28 24.41
N ARG A 192 -0.15 2.62 24.95
CA ARG A 192 0.03 1.38 25.72
C ARG A 192 0.60 0.24 24.86
N HIS A 193 0.16 0.11 23.60
CA HIS A 193 0.66 -0.92 22.69
C HIS A 193 2.15 -0.76 22.40
N LEU A 194 2.71 0.45 22.42
CA LEU A 194 4.14 0.69 22.26
C LEU A 194 5.00 0.14 23.43
N ARG A 195 4.37 -0.22 24.56
CA ARG A 195 5.07 -0.91 25.66
C ARG A 195 5.08 -2.44 25.51
N ASN A 196 4.31 -2.98 24.59
CA ASN A 196 4.29 -4.42 24.33
C ASN A 196 5.38 -4.77 23.30
N ARG A 197 6.44 -5.47 23.77
CA ARG A 197 7.61 -5.84 22.95
C ARG A 197 7.23 -6.63 21.68
N GLN A 198 6.25 -7.54 21.79
CA GLN A 198 5.82 -8.36 20.65
C GLN A 198 5.08 -7.51 19.61
N LEU A 199 4.23 -6.57 20.06
CA LEU A 199 3.55 -5.66 19.16
C LEU A 199 4.54 -4.72 18.48
N VAL A 200 5.49 -4.13 19.21
CA VAL A 200 6.51 -3.23 18.64
C VAL A 200 7.35 -3.96 17.60
N ALA A 201 7.78 -5.19 17.89
CA ALA A 201 8.50 -6.02 16.92
C ALA A 201 7.66 -6.28 15.66
N THR A 202 6.37 -6.59 15.83
CA THR A 202 5.46 -6.83 14.69
C THR A 202 5.20 -5.55 13.90
N TYR A 203 5.15 -4.39 14.55
CA TYR A 203 5.07 -3.09 13.88
C TYR A 203 6.33 -2.80 13.06
N ALA A 204 7.52 -3.10 13.60
CA ALA A 204 8.78 -2.95 12.88
C ALA A 204 8.87 -3.89 11.66
N ILE A 205 8.34 -5.11 11.76
CA ILE A 205 8.23 -6.03 10.63
C ILE A 205 7.28 -5.44 9.58
N GLY A 206 6.11 -4.96 9.98
CA GLY A 206 5.15 -4.30 9.07
C GLY A 206 5.76 -3.09 8.36
N PHE A 207 6.48 -2.24 9.08
CA PHE A 207 7.26 -1.13 8.52
C PHE A 207 8.20 -1.64 7.41
N GLY A 208 9.02 -2.66 7.70
CA GLY A 208 9.97 -3.21 6.75
C GLY A 208 9.30 -3.86 5.54
N VAL A 209 8.11 -4.45 5.71
CA VAL A 209 7.35 -5.05 4.61
C VAL A 209 6.94 -3.98 3.59
N LEU A 210 6.29 -2.89 4.00
CA LEU A 210 5.90 -1.85 3.05
C LEU A 210 7.09 -1.04 2.55
N PHE A 211 8.13 -0.86 3.38
CA PHE A 211 9.41 -0.30 2.93
C PHE A 211 9.91 -1.05 1.70
N ASN A 212 10.06 -2.38 1.79
CA ASN A 212 10.55 -3.21 0.70
C ASN A 212 9.62 -3.17 -0.53
N PHE A 213 8.31 -3.22 -0.33
CA PHE A 213 7.36 -3.10 -1.44
C PHE A 213 7.53 -1.79 -2.20
N VAL A 214 7.51 -0.67 -1.47
CA VAL A 214 7.59 0.65 -2.11
C VAL A 214 8.97 0.86 -2.73
N ALA A 215 10.05 0.50 -2.04
CA ALA A 215 11.41 0.57 -2.56
C ALA A 215 11.56 -0.24 -3.86
N THR A 216 11.23 -1.53 -3.82
CA THR A 216 11.38 -2.43 -4.97
C THR A 216 10.56 -1.94 -6.17
N PHE A 217 9.26 -1.77 -5.99
CA PHE A 217 8.31 -1.50 -7.07
C PHE A 217 8.27 -0.03 -7.53
N THR A 218 8.93 0.88 -6.81
CA THR A 218 9.13 2.25 -7.28
C THR A 218 10.40 2.34 -8.13
N TYR A 219 11.52 1.82 -7.62
CA TYR A 219 12.81 2.02 -8.28
C TYR A 219 13.09 1.05 -9.42
N VAL A 220 12.48 -0.14 -9.44
CA VAL A 220 12.55 -1.04 -10.61
C VAL A 220 11.98 -0.38 -11.87
N ASN A 221 10.98 0.50 -11.74
CA ASN A 221 10.44 1.24 -12.89
C ASN A 221 11.51 2.12 -13.55
N PHE A 222 12.35 2.81 -12.77
CA PHE A 222 13.45 3.59 -13.32
C PHE A 222 14.52 2.71 -13.96
N HIS A 223 14.84 1.58 -13.33
CA HIS A 223 15.80 0.62 -13.88
C HIS A 223 15.34 0.08 -15.24
N LEU A 224 14.07 -0.31 -15.36
CA LEU A 224 13.53 -0.87 -16.60
C LEU A 224 13.14 0.18 -17.64
N ALA A 225 12.89 1.43 -17.26
CA ALA A 225 12.71 2.54 -18.20
C ALA A 225 14.03 2.97 -18.88
N ALA A 226 15.17 2.70 -18.24
CA ALA A 226 16.50 3.02 -18.76
C ALA A 226 17.01 1.94 -19.76
N PRO A 227 18.05 2.26 -20.59
CA PRO A 227 18.75 1.24 -21.35
C PRO A 227 19.32 0.15 -20.44
N PRO A 228 19.39 -1.12 -20.89
CA PRO A 228 19.01 -1.60 -22.23
C PRO A 228 17.51 -1.86 -22.42
N TYR A 229 16.68 -1.89 -21.37
CA TYR A 229 15.30 -2.38 -21.40
C TYR A 229 14.33 -1.40 -22.08
N ARG A 230 14.40 -0.11 -21.78
CA ARG A 230 13.56 0.98 -22.34
C ARG A 230 12.07 0.68 -22.31
N PHE A 231 11.56 0.19 -21.17
CA PHE A 231 10.14 -0.11 -21.01
C PHE A 231 9.29 1.17 -21.08
N SER A 232 8.20 1.09 -21.84
CA SER A 232 7.17 2.12 -21.88
C SER A 232 6.35 2.13 -20.58
N PRO A 233 5.63 3.21 -20.26
CA PRO A 233 4.68 3.28 -19.16
C PRO A 233 3.70 2.10 -19.09
N THR A 234 3.21 1.61 -20.24
CA THR A 234 2.36 0.40 -20.33
C THR A 234 3.09 -0.84 -19.79
N LEU A 235 4.32 -1.08 -20.24
CA LEU A 235 5.11 -2.26 -19.80
C LEU A 235 5.46 -2.15 -18.32
N LEU A 236 5.80 -0.94 -17.82
CA LEU A 236 6.03 -0.69 -16.41
C LEU A 236 4.78 -0.98 -15.57
N GLY A 237 3.60 -0.57 -16.05
CA GLY A 237 2.33 -0.90 -15.42
C GLY A 237 2.03 -2.40 -15.43
N ALA A 238 2.38 -3.11 -16.50
CA ALA A 238 2.19 -4.55 -16.64
C ALA A 238 3.05 -5.39 -15.68
N LEU A 239 4.20 -4.86 -15.19
CA LEU A 239 5.00 -5.54 -14.16
C LEU A 239 4.20 -5.88 -12.90
N PHE A 240 3.17 -5.10 -12.62
CA PHE A 240 2.32 -5.30 -11.45
C PHE A 240 1.34 -6.48 -11.58
N LEU A 241 1.30 -7.17 -12.73
CA LEU A 241 0.68 -8.50 -12.85
C LEU A 241 1.32 -9.50 -11.86
N THR A 242 2.57 -9.31 -11.48
CA THR A 242 3.25 -10.11 -10.46
C THR A 242 2.52 -10.12 -9.11
N TYR A 243 1.77 -9.06 -8.78
CA TYR A 243 0.93 -9.00 -7.59
C TYR A 243 -0.31 -9.92 -7.70
N LEU A 244 -0.87 -10.07 -8.90
CA LEU A 244 -2.02 -10.96 -9.11
C LEU A 244 -1.61 -12.44 -8.94
N VAL A 245 -0.37 -12.78 -9.28
CA VAL A 245 0.17 -14.13 -9.07
C VAL A 245 0.28 -14.46 -7.58
N SER A 246 0.50 -13.47 -6.72
CA SER A 246 0.60 -13.68 -5.27
C SER A 246 -0.76 -13.90 -4.58
N SER A 247 -1.85 -13.38 -5.16
CA SER A 247 -3.20 -13.45 -4.55
C SER A 247 -3.69 -14.86 -4.23
N PRO A 248 -3.52 -15.90 -5.09
CA PRO A 248 -3.91 -17.27 -4.80
C PRO A 248 -3.08 -17.94 -3.70
N ILE A 249 -1.90 -17.41 -3.39
CA ILE A 249 -0.97 -18.01 -2.43
C ILE A 249 -1.31 -17.59 -0.99
N VAL A 250 -1.83 -16.37 -0.79
CA VAL A 250 -2.14 -15.82 0.54
C VAL A 250 -3.07 -16.72 1.37
N PRO A 251 -4.12 -17.35 0.85
CA PRO A 251 -4.97 -18.27 1.63
C PRO A 251 -4.23 -19.49 2.22
N TRP A 252 -3.13 -19.91 1.60
CA TRP A 252 -2.33 -21.05 2.05
C TRP A 252 -1.35 -20.70 3.17
N VAL A 253 -1.09 -19.40 3.38
CA VAL A 253 -0.16 -18.90 4.42
C VAL A 253 -0.56 -19.40 5.81
N GLY A 254 -1.85 -19.39 6.14
CA GLY A 254 -2.33 -19.88 7.43
C GLY A 254 -2.02 -21.38 7.67
N ARG A 255 -2.19 -22.23 6.63
CA ARG A 255 -1.85 -23.66 6.69
C ARG A 255 -0.33 -23.86 6.85
N ALA A 256 0.47 -23.10 6.10
CA ALA A 256 1.92 -23.19 6.19
C ALA A 256 2.43 -22.75 7.58
N VAL A 257 1.88 -21.69 8.16
CA VAL A 257 2.19 -21.26 9.53
C VAL A 257 1.81 -22.32 10.56
N ALA A 258 0.67 -23.01 10.38
CA ALA A 258 0.26 -24.10 11.26
C ALA A 258 1.20 -25.32 11.19
N LEU A 259 1.76 -25.62 10.01
CA LEU A 259 2.67 -26.76 9.80
C LEU A 259 4.09 -26.47 10.28
N PHE A 260 4.66 -25.32 9.95
CA PHE A 260 6.08 -25.01 10.19
C PHE A 260 6.34 -24.16 11.44
N GLY A 261 5.28 -23.62 12.04
CA GLY A 261 5.39 -22.58 13.06
C GLY A 261 5.67 -21.20 12.44
N ARG A 262 5.20 -20.16 13.13
CA ARG A 262 5.25 -18.76 12.61
C ARG A 262 6.68 -18.30 12.34
N ARG A 263 7.57 -18.46 13.32
CA ARG A 263 8.97 -18.02 13.22
C ARG A 263 9.70 -18.67 12.05
N ARG A 264 9.66 -20.02 11.95
CA ARG A 264 10.36 -20.75 10.89
C ARG A 264 9.80 -20.43 9.52
N PHE A 265 8.48 -20.33 9.39
CA PHE A 265 7.83 -19.96 8.14
C PHE A 265 8.28 -18.57 7.67
N VAL A 266 8.23 -17.54 8.53
CA VAL A 266 8.61 -16.19 8.12
C VAL A 266 10.09 -16.07 7.82
N LEU A 267 10.98 -16.74 8.57
CA LEU A 267 12.42 -16.77 8.24
C LEU A 267 12.67 -17.41 6.87
N GLY A 268 11.99 -18.51 6.55
CA GLY A 268 12.07 -19.13 5.21
C GLY A 268 11.56 -18.21 4.09
N VAL A 269 10.43 -17.53 4.34
CA VAL A 269 9.87 -16.56 3.40
C VAL A 269 10.82 -15.37 3.19
N VAL A 270 11.44 -14.84 4.25
CA VAL A 270 12.39 -13.73 4.13
C VAL A 270 13.67 -14.18 3.40
N ALA A 271 14.17 -15.40 3.66
CA ALA A 271 15.31 -15.94 2.90
C ALA A 271 14.98 -16.02 1.39
N LEU A 272 13.79 -16.51 1.03
CA LEU A 272 13.33 -16.54 -0.35
C LEU A 272 13.13 -15.13 -0.94
N TRP A 273 12.71 -14.17 -0.10
CA TRP A 273 12.59 -12.77 -0.49
C TRP A 273 13.94 -12.14 -0.83
N VAL A 274 14.99 -12.44 -0.05
CA VAL A 274 16.37 -12.04 -0.36
C VAL A 274 16.80 -12.60 -1.71
N VAL A 275 16.54 -13.88 -1.99
CA VAL A 275 16.81 -14.47 -3.30
C VAL A 275 16.07 -13.70 -4.39
N GLY A 276 14.79 -13.39 -4.20
CA GLY A 276 14.01 -12.57 -5.12
C GLY A 276 14.64 -11.20 -5.37
N ALA A 277 15.10 -10.51 -4.31
CA ALA A 277 15.76 -9.22 -4.44
C ALA A 277 17.10 -9.32 -5.19
N LEU A 278 17.89 -10.36 -4.98
CA LEU A 278 19.16 -10.58 -5.70
C LEU A 278 18.94 -10.89 -7.19
N LEU A 279 17.87 -11.60 -7.55
CA LEU A 279 17.51 -11.85 -8.97
C LEU A 279 17.22 -10.55 -9.73
N LEU A 280 16.84 -9.47 -9.04
CA LEU A 280 16.63 -8.16 -9.66
C LEU A 280 17.91 -7.51 -10.20
N LEU A 281 19.10 -8.01 -9.81
CA LEU A 281 20.38 -7.56 -10.33
C LEU A 281 20.78 -8.30 -11.61
N ALA A 282 20.10 -9.38 -11.95
CA ALA A 282 20.42 -10.16 -13.13
C ALA A 282 19.99 -9.44 -14.41
N PRO A 283 20.83 -9.42 -15.47
CA PRO A 283 20.48 -8.72 -16.72
C PRO A 283 19.28 -9.31 -17.48
N PRO A 284 19.01 -10.64 -17.47
CA PRO A 284 17.87 -11.19 -18.18
C PRO A 284 16.54 -10.77 -17.58
N ILE A 285 15.65 -10.18 -18.38
CA ILE A 285 14.32 -9.69 -17.94
C ILE A 285 13.47 -10.78 -17.28
N ALA A 286 13.61 -12.03 -17.72
CA ALA A 286 12.90 -13.16 -17.12
C ALA A 286 13.28 -13.37 -15.64
N LEU A 287 14.56 -13.17 -15.29
CA LEU A 287 15.02 -13.26 -13.90
C LEU A 287 14.54 -12.07 -13.08
N ILE A 288 14.48 -10.86 -13.65
CA ILE A 288 13.91 -9.70 -13.01
C ILE A 288 12.42 -9.93 -12.70
N ILE A 289 11.66 -10.44 -13.68
CA ILE A 289 10.22 -10.75 -13.46
C ILE A 289 10.04 -11.85 -12.40
N ALA A 290 10.86 -12.89 -12.42
CA ALA A 290 10.86 -13.93 -11.40
C ALA A 290 11.18 -13.34 -10.01
N GLY A 291 12.20 -12.48 -9.93
CA GLY A 291 12.57 -11.75 -8.71
C GLY A 291 11.43 -10.88 -8.18
N LEU A 292 10.77 -10.10 -9.05
CA LEU A 292 9.61 -9.28 -8.68
C LEU A 292 8.44 -10.14 -8.17
N THR A 293 8.19 -11.29 -8.82
CA THR A 293 7.15 -12.23 -8.40
C THR A 293 7.45 -12.80 -7.01
N LEU A 294 8.70 -13.22 -6.76
CA LEU A 294 9.12 -13.68 -5.44
C LEU A 294 8.99 -12.57 -4.40
N CYS A 295 9.42 -11.34 -4.72
CA CYS A 295 9.27 -10.19 -3.82
C CYS A 295 7.80 -9.92 -3.50
N ALA A 296 6.90 -10.00 -4.47
CA ALA A 296 5.47 -9.80 -4.25
C ALA A 296 4.87 -10.91 -3.36
N VAL A 297 5.14 -12.19 -3.69
CA VAL A 297 4.63 -13.34 -2.93
C VAL A 297 5.13 -13.33 -1.48
N CYS A 298 6.44 -13.16 -1.29
CA CYS A 298 7.06 -13.19 0.04
C CYS A 298 6.62 -12.01 0.89
N GLY A 299 6.57 -10.81 0.31
CA GLY A 299 6.11 -9.63 1.02
C GLY A 299 4.65 -9.74 1.44
N MET A 300 3.75 -10.22 0.57
CA MET A 300 2.34 -10.44 0.93
C MET A 300 2.18 -11.54 1.99
N ALA A 301 2.97 -12.61 1.95
CA ALA A 301 2.99 -13.63 2.98
C ALA A 301 3.42 -13.06 4.34
N CYS A 302 4.51 -12.28 4.38
CA CYS A 302 4.95 -11.59 5.59
C CYS A 302 3.90 -10.61 6.11
N GLN A 303 3.25 -9.84 5.24
CA GLN A 303 2.17 -8.92 5.60
C GLN A 303 0.99 -9.66 6.24
N ALA A 304 0.54 -10.76 5.64
CA ALA A 304 -0.58 -11.55 6.16
C ALA A 304 -0.29 -12.10 7.56
N VAL A 305 0.91 -12.67 7.77
CA VAL A 305 1.32 -13.18 9.09
C VAL A 305 1.43 -12.05 10.11
N SER A 306 2.05 -10.92 9.76
CA SER A 306 2.23 -9.78 10.66
C SER A 306 0.89 -9.18 11.07
N THR A 307 -0.02 -8.97 10.13
CA THR A 307 -1.36 -8.44 10.42
C THR A 307 -2.14 -9.38 11.35
N GLY A 308 -2.09 -10.69 11.08
CA GLY A 308 -2.73 -11.68 11.95
C GLY A 308 -2.11 -11.71 13.35
N TYR A 309 -0.79 -11.54 13.46
CA TYR A 309 -0.11 -11.56 14.75
C TYR A 309 -0.39 -10.33 15.60
N VAL A 310 -0.60 -9.15 15.01
CA VAL A 310 -1.07 -7.96 15.74
C VAL A 310 -2.38 -8.26 16.47
N VAL A 311 -3.35 -8.87 15.77
CA VAL A 311 -4.66 -9.20 16.35
C VAL A 311 -4.56 -10.20 17.50
N LEU A 312 -3.65 -11.20 17.37
CA LEU A 312 -3.41 -12.22 18.40
C LEU A 312 -2.67 -11.67 19.62
N SER A 313 -1.72 -10.74 19.40
CA SER A 313 -0.87 -10.19 20.45
C SER A 313 -1.52 -9.05 21.23
N ALA A 314 -2.55 -8.41 20.66
CA ALA A 314 -3.32 -7.36 21.32
C ALA A 314 -4.39 -7.97 22.24
N LYS A 315 -4.13 -7.98 23.57
CA LYS A 315 -5.09 -8.48 24.56
C LYS A 315 -6.31 -7.54 24.72
N GLU A 316 -6.08 -6.22 24.62
CA GLU A 316 -7.09 -5.17 24.72
C GLU A 316 -6.93 -4.19 23.56
N GLY A 317 -7.96 -3.43 23.21
CA GLY A 317 -7.88 -2.38 22.20
C GLY A 317 -7.38 -2.86 20.82
N ARG A 318 -7.85 -4.02 20.33
CA ARG A 318 -7.42 -4.63 19.06
C ARG A 318 -7.51 -3.67 17.88
N SER A 319 -8.58 -2.85 17.82
CA SER A 319 -8.75 -1.86 16.76
C SER A 319 -7.65 -0.80 16.80
N SER A 320 -7.27 -0.33 18.00
CA SER A 320 -6.17 0.64 18.18
C SER A 320 -4.81 0.02 17.84
N ALA A 321 -4.58 -1.27 18.15
CA ALA A 321 -3.36 -1.99 17.77
C ALA A 321 -3.23 -2.14 16.24
N VAL A 322 -4.32 -2.49 15.57
CA VAL A 322 -4.36 -2.59 14.10
C VAL A 322 -4.20 -1.20 13.46
N GLY A 323 -4.86 -0.17 14.00
CA GLY A 323 -4.71 1.20 13.52
C GLY A 323 -3.27 1.70 13.60
N LEU A 324 -2.59 1.44 14.74
CA LEU A 324 -1.17 1.78 14.90
C LEU A 324 -0.26 0.98 13.95
N TYR A 325 -0.56 -0.32 13.74
CA TYR A 325 0.14 -1.14 12.76
C TYR A 325 0.02 -0.53 11.35
N VAL A 326 -1.17 -0.15 10.94
CA VAL A 326 -1.39 0.47 9.62
C VAL A 326 -0.60 1.76 9.47
N SER A 327 -0.61 2.64 10.50
CA SER A 327 0.17 3.87 10.47
C SER A 327 1.67 3.60 10.31
N ILE A 328 2.24 2.72 11.14
CA ILE A 328 3.67 2.37 11.09
C ILE A 328 4.01 1.65 9.78
N TYR A 329 3.13 0.82 9.25
CA TYR A 329 3.24 0.18 7.95
C TYR A 329 3.40 1.22 6.83
N TYR A 330 2.56 2.25 6.79
CA TYR A 330 2.63 3.31 5.78
C TYR A 330 3.81 4.27 6.00
N VAL A 331 4.27 4.48 7.25
CA VAL A 331 5.56 5.15 7.52
C VAL A 331 6.70 4.36 6.86
N GLY A 332 6.66 3.03 6.93
CA GLY A 332 7.61 2.17 6.22
C GLY A 332 7.61 2.39 4.72
N GLY A 333 6.43 2.49 4.10
CA GLY A 333 6.31 2.79 2.67
C GLY A 333 6.88 4.16 2.29
N SER A 334 6.62 5.17 3.12
CA SER A 334 7.18 6.52 2.96
C SER A 334 8.71 6.50 3.05
N ALA A 335 9.25 5.85 4.08
CA ALA A 335 10.69 5.66 4.26
C ALA A 335 11.31 4.88 3.09
N GLY A 336 10.61 3.86 2.57
CA GLY A 336 11.06 3.06 1.43
C GLY A 336 11.24 3.88 0.16
N ALA A 337 10.28 4.75 -0.16
CA ALA A 337 10.42 5.66 -1.30
C ALA A 337 11.56 6.67 -1.09
N PHE A 338 11.65 7.26 0.09
CA PHE A 338 12.59 8.34 0.42
C PHE A 338 14.03 7.83 0.54
N ILE A 339 14.29 6.85 1.41
CA ILE A 339 15.64 6.35 1.69
C ILE A 339 16.27 5.71 0.46
N THR A 340 15.49 4.93 -0.29
CA THR A 340 15.99 4.29 -1.50
C THR A 340 16.36 5.30 -2.58
N GLY A 341 15.80 6.53 -2.55
CA GLY A 341 16.23 7.63 -3.42
C GLY A 341 17.68 8.03 -3.23
N PHE A 342 18.16 8.09 -1.99
CA PHE A 342 19.58 8.33 -1.72
C PHE A 342 20.46 7.17 -2.20
N ALA A 343 20.01 5.93 -1.99
CA ALA A 343 20.73 4.76 -2.47
C ALA A 343 20.84 4.73 -4.01
N TRP A 344 19.77 5.14 -4.70
CA TRP A 344 19.77 5.30 -6.15
C TRP A 344 20.81 6.33 -6.61
N THR A 345 20.86 7.50 -5.96
CA THR A 345 21.81 8.58 -6.30
C THR A 345 23.26 8.14 -6.03
N ALA A 346 23.49 7.37 -4.95
CA ALA A 346 24.82 6.93 -4.55
C ALA A 346 25.37 5.78 -5.40
N ALA A 347 24.54 4.76 -5.72
CA ALA A 347 25.00 3.51 -6.33
C ALA A 347 24.00 2.92 -7.35
N GLY A 348 23.07 3.72 -7.86
CA GLY A 348 22.07 3.29 -8.84
C GLY A 348 21.19 2.15 -8.34
N TRP A 349 20.79 1.27 -9.27
CA TRP A 349 19.91 0.14 -8.96
C TRP A 349 20.52 -0.83 -7.93
N ALA A 350 21.81 -1.10 -8.03
CA ALA A 350 22.49 -1.98 -7.07
C ALA A 350 22.42 -1.46 -5.63
N GLY A 351 22.54 -0.14 -5.44
CA GLY A 351 22.35 0.51 -4.15
C GLY A 351 20.93 0.33 -3.61
N CYS A 352 19.91 0.43 -4.46
CA CYS A 352 18.53 0.17 -4.07
C CYS A 352 18.33 -1.27 -3.60
N VAL A 353 18.84 -2.26 -4.35
CA VAL A 353 18.76 -3.67 -3.97
C VAL A 353 19.51 -3.94 -2.66
N ALA A 354 20.66 -3.31 -2.43
CA ALA A 354 21.39 -3.45 -1.18
C ALA A 354 20.58 -2.97 0.03
N VAL A 355 19.90 -1.81 -0.07
CA VAL A 355 19.01 -1.30 0.99
C VAL A 355 17.81 -2.24 1.20
N ILE A 356 17.20 -2.76 0.12
CA ILE A 356 16.10 -3.72 0.18
C ILE A 356 16.53 -4.98 0.95
N VAL A 357 17.69 -5.57 0.60
CA VAL A 357 18.23 -6.76 1.27
C VAL A 357 18.56 -6.45 2.74
N LEU A 358 19.16 -5.29 3.03
CA LEU A 358 19.45 -4.88 4.41
C LEU A 358 18.18 -4.88 5.27
N VAL A 359 17.09 -4.29 4.78
CA VAL A 359 15.83 -4.25 5.52
C VAL A 359 15.23 -5.66 5.68
N GLN A 360 15.37 -6.54 4.68
CA GLN A 360 14.96 -7.94 4.80
C GLN A 360 15.75 -8.69 5.88
N VAL A 361 17.06 -8.47 5.96
CA VAL A 361 17.92 -9.03 7.03
C VAL A 361 17.49 -8.50 8.40
N ILE A 362 17.17 -7.21 8.51
CA ILE A 362 16.65 -6.63 9.76
C ILE A 362 15.32 -7.29 10.15
N ILE A 363 14.39 -7.49 9.21
CA ILE A 363 13.14 -8.24 9.46
C ILE A 363 13.46 -9.64 10.01
N ALA A 364 14.36 -10.38 9.34
CA ALA A 364 14.75 -11.72 9.79
C ALA A 364 15.33 -11.71 11.20
N ALA A 365 16.19 -10.75 11.52
CA ALA A 365 16.79 -10.61 12.85
C ALA A 365 15.72 -10.31 13.92
N ILE A 366 14.76 -9.42 13.64
CA ILE A 366 13.65 -9.12 14.54
C ILE A 366 12.79 -10.37 14.78
N VAL A 367 12.41 -11.08 13.71
CA VAL A 367 11.62 -12.33 13.81
C VAL A 367 12.37 -13.38 14.62
N ALA A 368 13.67 -13.56 14.36
CA ALA A 368 14.49 -14.52 15.07
C ALA A 368 14.64 -14.20 16.58
N ALA A 369 14.63 -12.93 16.95
CA ALA A 369 14.81 -12.48 18.34
C ALA A 369 13.49 -12.37 19.13
N THR A 370 12.33 -12.26 18.47
CA THR A 370 11.08 -11.84 19.14
C THR A 370 9.89 -12.77 18.91
N TRP A 371 9.88 -13.55 17.85
CA TRP A 371 8.77 -14.46 17.54
C TRP A 371 9.11 -15.89 17.95
N ASP A 372 8.12 -16.57 18.50
CA ASP A 372 8.21 -18.00 18.89
C ASP A 372 7.72 -18.92 17.75
#